data_da8210e1630d985d04060e4a67cb10b6
#
_entry.id   da8210e1630d985d04060e4a67cb10b6
#
_cell.length_a   1.000
_cell.length_b   1.000
_cell.length_c   1.000
_cell.angle_alpha   90.00
_cell.angle_beta   90.00
_cell.angle_gamma   90.00
#
_symmetry.space_group_name_H-M   'P 1'
#
loop_
_entity.id
_entity.type
_entity.pdbx_description
1 polymer ?
#
loop_
_entity_poly.entity_id
_entity_poly.type
_entity_poly.pdbx_seq_one_letter_code
_entity_poly.pdbx_strand_id
1 'polypeptide(L)'
;ASPIGREEGEVDWRCTGGLTCPAQRKEAILHFAGRRAMDIEGLGDKLVDQLVDAGLIRTLAELYTLDLAKLRALDRMGDKSAANLLAGLEASKRTTLARFLFALGIRHIGETTAKDLARHFGSLERIVCATEAQLLEVNDVGPVVAHSVRSFFDQPHHREIVEQLRAVGLTWEE
;
A
#
# COMPACT_ATOMS: atom_id res chain seq x y z
N ALA A 1 5.94 -10.36 -17.39
CA ALA A 1 5.97 -10.96 -16.69
C ALA A 1 6.97 -11.65 -16.02
N SER A 2 7.01 -11.88 -15.27
CA SER A 2 7.87 -12.42 -14.72
C SER A 2 7.86 -13.67 -14.79
N PRO A 3 8.46 -14.15 -14.73
CA PRO A 3 8.47 -15.37 -14.95
C PRO A 3 8.26 -16.08 -13.89
N ILE A 4 8.30 -16.10 -13.67
CA ILE A 4 8.13 -16.61 -13.09
C ILE A 4 8.22 -17.19 -12.29
N GLY A 5 8.18 -17.26 -11.93
CA GLY A 5 8.00 -17.80 -11.18
C GLY A 5 6.91 -18.50 -10.89
N ARG A 6 6.47 -18.91 -11.40
CA ARG A 6 5.50 -19.43 -11.25
C ARG A 6 5.53 -20.60 -10.83
N GLU A 7 5.33 -20.96 -10.45
CA GLU A 7 5.19 -21.81 -10.08
C GLU A 7 4.43 -22.19 -9.62
N GLU A 8 4.19 -22.32 -9.67
CA GLU A 8 3.54 -22.40 -9.45
C GLU A 8 2.65 -22.25 -9.08
N GLY A 9 2.23 -22.36 -9.51
CA GLY A 9 1.28 -22.12 -9.48
C GLY A 9 0.78 -21.28 -8.85
N GLU A 10 1.01 -20.77 -8.80
CA GLU A 10 0.63 -19.86 -8.38
C GLU A 10 0.27 -19.01 -8.94
N VAL A 11 -0.37 -18.98 -9.28
CA VAL A 11 -0.95 -18.27 -9.75
C VAL A 11 -0.68 -17.16 -9.54
N ASP A 12 -0.75 -16.75 -9.06
CA ASP A 12 -0.55 -15.62 -8.86
C ASP A 12 0.64 -15.38 -8.74
N TRP A 13 1.19 -15.72 -9.44
CA TRP A 13 2.27 -15.46 -9.40
C TRP A 13 2.51 -14.23 -9.46
N ARG A 14 2.98 -13.70 -8.87
CA ARG A 14 3.11 -12.52 -8.84
C ARG A 14 4.35 -12.18 -9.31
N CYS A 15 4.52 -11.04 -9.66
CA CYS A 15 5.74 -10.52 -10.10
C CYS A 15 6.67 -10.42 -8.95
N THR A 16 7.80 -11.00 -9.07
CA THR A 16 8.70 -11.09 -7.95
C THR A 16 9.30 -9.76 -7.58
N GLY A 17 9.26 -8.79 -8.44
CA GLY A 17 9.72 -7.45 -8.10
C GLY A 17 8.67 -6.61 -7.41
N GLY A 18 7.67 -7.23 -6.82
CA GLY A 18 6.61 -6.47 -6.19
C GLY A 18 5.73 -5.81 -7.22
N LEU A 19 5.75 -4.50 -7.31
CA LEU A 19 4.84 -3.79 -8.20
C LEU A 19 5.40 -3.58 -9.59
N THR A 20 6.09 -4.58 -10.14
CA THR A 20 6.62 -4.48 -11.50
C THR A 20 5.58 -4.77 -12.56
N CYS A 21 4.55 -5.55 -12.24
CA CYS A 21 3.49 -5.87 -13.17
C CYS A 21 2.44 -4.75 -13.16
N PRO A 22 2.12 -4.15 -14.32
CA PRO A 22 1.16 -3.06 -14.33
C PRO A 22 -0.19 -3.39 -13.70
N ALA A 23 -0.70 -4.60 -13.94
CA ALA A 23 -1.97 -4.99 -13.36
C ALA A 23 -1.90 -5.06 -11.84
N GLN A 24 -0.83 -5.62 -11.32
CA GLN A 24 -0.65 -5.67 -9.87
C GLN A 24 -0.43 -4.30 -9.27
N ARG A 25 0.27 -3.45 -10.01
CA ARG A 25 0.49 -2.08 -9.58
C ARG A 25 -0.82 -1.32 -9.45
N LYS A 26 -1.69 -1.47 -10.46
CA LYS A 26 -3.00 -0.81 -10.44
C LYS A 26 -3.83 -1.29 -9.27
N GLU A 27 -3.85 -2.60 -9.05
CA GLU A 27 -4.61 -3.19 -7.96
C GLU A 27 -4.10 -2.72 -6.60
N ALA A 28 -2.80 -2.68 -6.43
CA ALA A 28 -2.21 -2.23 -5.17
C ALA A 28 -2.55 -0.77 -4.89
N ILE A 29 -2.52 0.06 -5.92
CA ILE A 29 -2.84 1.47 -5.76
C ILE A 29 -4.32 1.66 -5.41
N LEU A 30 -5.20 0.91 -6.09
CA LEU A 30 -6.62 1.00 -5.79
C LEU A 30 -6.93 0.53 -4.38
N HIS A 31 -6.28 -0.54 -3.94
CA HIS A 31 -6.45 -1.01 -2.58
C HIS A 31 -5.96 0.03 -1.58
N PHE A 32 -4.79 0.58 -1.83
CA PHE A 32 -4.20 1.60 -0.96
C PHE A 32 -5.11 2.82 -0.84
N ALA A 33 -5.71 3.22 -1.95
CA ALA A 33 -6.57 4.41 -1.99
C ALA A 33 -7.99 4.13 -1.49
N GLY A 34 -8.33 2.89 -1.22
CA GLY A 34 -9.70 2.51 -0.88
C GLY A 34 -10.20 3.15 0.40
N ARG A 35 -11.52 3.16 0.53
CA ARG A 35 -12.17 3.80 1.66
C ARG A 35 -11.71 3.25 3.01
N ARG A 36 -11.45 1.96 3.07
CA ARG A 36 -11.03 1.32 4.32
C ARG A 36 -9.54 1.42 4.57
N ALA A 37 -8.81 1.87 3.57
CA ALA A 37 -7.35 2.06 3.68
C ALA A 37 -7.07 3.55 3.87
N MET A 38 -6.41 4.18 2.90
CA MET A 38 -6.04 5.58 3.02
C MET A 38 -7.16 6.53 2.62
N ASP A 39 -8.19 6.03 1.98
CA ASP A 39 -9.38 6.81 1.63
C ASP A 39 -9.02 8.08 0.85
N ILE A 40 -8.37 7.88 -0.27
CA ILE A 40 -7.97 8.99 -1.13
C ILE A 40 -9.08 9.25 -2.14
N GLU A 41 -9.80 10.33 -1.96
CA GLU A 41 -10.88 10.68 -2.87
C GLU A 41 -10.32 11.18 -4.19
N GLY A 42 -11.04 10.86 -5.24
CA GLY A 42 -10.63 11.29 -6.57
C GLY A 42 -9.72 10.33 -7.30
N LEU A 43 -9.28 9.28 -6.64
CA LEU A 43 -8.37 8.31 -7.24
C LEU A 43 -9.15 7.03 -7.56
N GLY A 44 -9.79 7.01 -8.71
CA GLY A 44 -10.57 5.85 -9.14
C GLY A 44 -9.86 5.02 -10.21
N ASP A 45 -10.57 4.01 -10.71
CA ASP A 45 -10.01 3.05 -11.67
C ASP A 45 -9.38 3.72 -12.87
N LYS A 46 -10.11 4.65 -13.48
CA LYS A 46 -9.64 5.25 -14.74
C LYS A 46 -8.41 6.09 -14.51
N LEU A 47 -8.39 6.83 -13.41
CA LEU A 47 -7.24 7.67 -13.12
C LEU A 47 -6.02 6.82 -12.78
N VAL A 48 -6.21 5.75 -12.02
CA VAL A 48 -5.12 4.84 -11.71
C VAL A 48 -4.56 4.25 -12.98
N ASP A 49 -5.44 3.83 -13.91
CA ASP A 49 -4.99 3.32 -15.19
C ASP A 49 -4.12 4.33 -15.93
N GLN A 50 -4.56 5.57 -15.97
CA GLN A 50 -3.80 6.62 -16.66
C GLN A 50 -2.45 6.88 -16.01
N LEU A 51 -2.43 6.92 -14.69
CA LEU A 51 -1.19 7.20 -13.96
C LEU A 51 -0.17 6.10 -14.14
N VAL A 52 -0.62 4.86 -14.08
CA VAL A 52 0.28 3.71 -14.24
C VAL A 52 0.75 3.61 -15.69
N ASP A 53 -0.18 3.74 -16.62
CA ASP A 53 0.15 3.60 -18.05
C ASP A 53 1.08 4.71 -18.52
N ALA A 54 0.94 5.90 -17.95
CA ALA A 54 1.83 7.03 -18.29
C ALA A 54 3.18 6.94 -17.60
N GLY A 55 3.36 5.97 -16.69
CA GLY A 55 4.63 5.82 -15.99
C GLY A 55 4.85 6.83 -14.88
N LEU A 56 3.80 7.51 -14.44
CA LEU A 56 3.92 8.51 -13.40
C LEU A 56 4.01 7.89 -12.00
N ILE A 57 3.46 6.70 -11.82
CA ILE A 57 3.45 6.03 -10.54
C ILE A 57 3.95 4.62 -10.71
N ARG A 58 5.02 4.29 -10.00
CA ARG A 58 5.56 2.93 -9.98
C ARG A 58 5.52 2.32 -8.59
N THR A 59 5.41 3.14 -7.56
CA THR A 59 5.27 2.66 -6.18
C THR A 59 4.17 3.46 -5.51
N LEU A 60 3.72 2.96 -4.37
CA LEU A 60 2.69 3.66 -3.60
C LEU A 60 3.15 5.04 -3.17
N ALA A 61 4.43 5.16 -2.84
CA ALA A 61 4.96 6.44 -2.38
C ALA A 61 4.92 7.50 -3.47
N GLU A 62 5.01 7.08 -4.73
CA GLU A 62 4.99 8.03 -5.83
C GLU A 62 3.65 8.73 -6.02
N LEU A 63 2.59 8.17 -5.43
CA LEU A 63 1.32 8.90 -5.40
C LEU A 63 1.49 10.29 -4.78
N TYR A 64 2.32 10.39 -3.77
CA TYR A 64 2.50 11.64 -3.04
C TYR A 64 3.50 12.58 -3.70
N THR A 65 4.11 12.15 -4.80
CA THR A 65 4.98 13.02 -5.58
C THR A 65 4.25 13.67 -6.74
N LEU A 66 2.97 13.37 -6.93
CA LEU A 66 2.19 13.99 -7.98
C LEU A 66 2.00 15.47 -7.71
N ASP A 67 1.96 16.23 -8.79
CA ASP A 67 1.70 17.66 -8.67
C ASP A 67 0.75 18.08 -9.79
N LEU A 68 0.37 19.35 -9.78
CA LEU A 68 -0.62 19.85 -10.72
C LEU A 68 -0.14 19.69 -12.16
N ALA A 69 1.13 19.95 -12.41
CA ALA A 69 1.67 19.84 -13.76
C ALA A 69 1.59 18.42 -14.30
N LYS A 70 1.94 17.44 -13.46
CA LYS A 70 1.86 16.04 -13.89
C LYS A 70 0.43 15.63 -14.17
N LEU A 71 -0.50 16.05 -13.33
CA LEU A 71 -1.90 15.69 -13.50
C LEU A 71 -2.52 16.35 -14.71
N ARG A 72 -2.13 17.58 -14.98
CA ARG A 72 -2.65 18.29 -16.15
C ARG A 72 -2.25 17.63 -17.46
N ALA A 73 -1.14 16.91 -17.45
CA ALA A 73 -0.68 16.22 -18.64
C ALA A 73 -1.56 15.02 -19.00
N LEU A 74 -2.42 14.60 -18.08
CA LEU A 74 -3.30 13.47 -18.32
C LEU A 74 -4.55 13.89 -19.09
N ASP A 75 -5.07 12.96 -19.92
CA ASP A 75 -6.28 13.20 -20.65
C ASP A 75 -7.44 13.39 -19.68
N ARG A 76 -8.29 14.36 -19.99
CA ARG A 76 -9.54 14.58 -19.24
C ARG A 76 -9.35 14.97 -17.80
N MET A 77 -8.14 15.40 -17.45
CA MET A 77 -7.89 15.84 -16.10
C MET A 77 -8.02 17.35 -16.05
N GLY A 78 -9.12 17.82 -15.47
CA GLY A 78 -9.31 19.25 -15.29
C GLY A 78 -8.57 19.77 -14.06
N ASP A 79 -8.43 21.08 -13.97
CA ASP A 79 -7.74 21.70 -12.86
C ASP A 79 -8.43 21.38 -11.54
N LYS A 80 -9.75 21.40 -11.52
CA LYS A 80 -10.49 21.13 -10.30
C LYS A 80 -10.28 19.69 -9.83
N SER A 81 -10.35 18.75 -10.77
CA SER A 81 -10.14 17.36 -10.41
C SER A 81 -8.72 17.13 -9.91
N ALA A 82 -7.75 17.76 -10.56
CA ALA A 82 -6.37 17.64 -10.13
C ALA A 82 -6.17 18.22 -8.73
N ALA A 83 -6.73 19.39 -8.48
CA ALA A 83 -6.63 20.01 -7.17
C ALA A 83 -7.31 19.16 -6.10
N ASN A 84 -8.46 18.60 -6.41
CA ASN A 84 -9.17 17.74 -5.46
C ASN A 84 -8.37 16.50 -5.13
N LEU A 85 -7.74 15.90 -6.14
CA LEU A 85 -6.91 14.73 -5.91
C LEU A 85 -5.72 15.07 -5.01
N LEU A 86 -5.06 16.19 -5.30
CA LEU A 86 -3.93 16.59 -4.49
C LEU A 86 -4.34 16.88 -3.04
N ALA A 87 -5.51 17.49 -2.86
CA ALA A 87 -6.02 17.72 -1.51
C ALA A 87 -6.32 16.40 -0.81
N GLY A 88 -6.87 15.43 -1.54
CA GLY A 88 -7.13 14.12 -0.98
C GLY A 88 -5.87 13.39 -0.58
N LEU A 89 -4.84 13.50 -1.40
CA LEU A 89 -3.55 12.91 -1.08
C LEU A 89 -2.96 13.54 0.18
N GLU A 90 -3.04 14.85 0.27
CA GLU A 90 -2.52 15.55 1.43
C GLU A 90 -3.27 15.17 2.70
N ALA A 91 -4.59 15.08 2.61
CA ALA A 91 -5.40 14.68 3.76
C ALA A 91 -5.08 13.25 4.19
N SER A 92 -4.77 12.37 3.25
CA SER A 92 -4.51 10.98 3.56
C SER A 92 -3.19 10.77 4.29
N LYS A 93 -2.34 11.78 4.35
CA LYS A 93 -1.08 11.66 5.07
C LYS A 93 -1.28 11.47 6.56
N ARG A 94 -2.41 11.92 7.08
CA ARG A 94 -2.76 11.68 8.48
C ARG A 94 -3.66 10.46 8.54
N THR A 95 -3.15 9.41 9.14
CA THR A 95 -3.89 8.15 9.16
C THR A 95 -3.70 7.47 10.50
N THR A 96 -4.02 6.18 10.59
CA THR A 96 -3.75 5.39 11.78
C THR A 96 -2.87 4.23 11.38
N LEU A 97 -2.17 3.68 12.35
CA LEU A 97 -1.32 2.51 12.08
C LEU A 97 -2.14 1.36 11.53
N ALA A 98 -3.34 1.16 12.06
CA ALA A 98 -4.21 0.08 11.58
C ALA A 98 -4.57 0.28 10.11
N ARG A 99 -4.97 1.49 9.73
CA ARG A 99 -5.30 1.76 8.34
C ARG A 99 -4.10 1.61 7.43
N PHE A 100 -2.95 2.07 7.91
CA PHE A 100 -1.74 1.95 7.12
C PHE A 100 -1.38 0.48 6.86
N LEU A 101 -1.48 -0.35 7.89
CA LEU A 101 -1.21 -1.79 7.73
C LEU A 101 -2.17 -2.41 6.72
N PHE A 102 -3.44 -2.07 6.83
CA PHE A 102 -4.42 -2.59 5.88
C PHE A 102 -4.12 -2.10 4.47
N ALA A 103 -3.72 -0.84 4.33
CA ALA A 103 -3.45 -0.23 3.03
C ALA A 103 -2.25 -0.86 2.33
N LEU A 104 -1.30 -1.40 3.09
CA LEU A 104 -0.14 -2.05 2.49
C LEU A 104 -0.49 -3.29 1.70
N GLY A 105 -1.68 -3.85 1.94
CA GLY A 105 -2.12 -5.01 1.16
C GLY A 105 -1.47 -6.31 1.56
N ILE A 106 -1.08 -6.44 2.82
CA ILE A 106 -0.49 -7.67 3.32
C ILE A 106 -1.54 -8.78 3.24
N ARG A 107 -1.16 -9.91 2.67
CA ARG A 107 -2.10 -11.02 2.48
C ARG A 107 -2.68 -11.47 3.81
N HIS A 108 -3.96 -11.81 3.78
CA HIS A 108 -4.70 -12.35 4.92
C HIS A 108 -4.93 -11.36 6.05
N ILE A 109 -4.60 -10.10 5.85
CA ILE A 109 -4.86 -9.08 6.85
C ILE A 109 -6.04 -8.24 6.42
N GLY A 110 -7.12 -8.32 7.19
CA GLY A 110 -8.27 -7.44 7.04
C GLY A 110 -8.20 -6.29 8.02
N GLU A 111 -9.29 -5.53 8.10
CA GLU A 111 -9.35 -4.38 8.99
C GLU A 111 -9.18 -4.76 10.44
N THR A 112 -9.87 -5.80 10.87
CA THR A 112 -9.82 -6.21 12.27
C THR A 112 -8.43 -6.68 12.66
N THR A 113 -7.82 -7.51 11.81
CA THR A 113 -6.47 -8.00 12.08
C THR A 113 -5.48 -6.85 12.13
N ALA A 114 -5.62 -5.88 11.23
CA ALA A 114 -4.74 -4.71 11.25
C ALA A 114 -4.88 -3.94 12.55
N LYS A 115 -6.11 -3.79 13.04
CA LYS A 115 -6.34 -3.10 14.31
C LYS A 115 -5.72 -3.86 15.48
N ASP A 116 -5.87 -5.19 15.46
CA ASP A 116 -5.30 -6.00 16.53
C ASP A 116 -3.78 -5.92 16.55
N LEU A 117 -3.15 -5.96 15.36
CA LEU A 117 -1.71 -5.83 15.27
C LEU A 117 -1.24 -4.47 15.77
N ALA A 118 -1.93 -3.41 15.35
CA ALA A 118 -1.56 -2.06 15.74
C ALA A 118 -1.68 -1.88 17.25
N ARG A 119 -2.75 -2.43 17.83
CA ARG A 119 -2.99 -2.31 19.25
C ARG A 119 -1.97 -3.09 20.07
N HIS A 120 -1.65 -4.29 19.61
CA HIS A 120 -0.75 -5.18 20.35
C HIS A 120 0.68 -4.64 20.36
N PHE A 121 1.16 -4.24 19.19
CA PHE A 121 2.56 -3.83 19.07
C PHE A 121 2.78 -2.35 19.32
N GLY A 122 1.81 -1.52 19.06
CA GLY A 122 1.86 -0.09 19.33
C GLY A 122 2.65 0.72 18.31
N SER A 123 3.54 0.12 17.56
CA SER A 123 4.30 0.85 16.55
C SER A 123 4.61 -0.04 15.36
N LEU A 124 4.85 0.60 14.23
CA LEU A 124 5.19 -0.14 13.01
C LEU A 124 6.53 -0.85 13.15
N GLU A 125 7.51 -0.20 13.77
CA GLU A 125 8.82 -0.80 13.95
C GLU A 125 8.74 -2.12 14.68
N ARG A 126 7.89 -2.19 15.69
CA ARG A 126 7.73 -3.42 16.47
C ARG A 126 7.11 -4.52 15.62
N ILE A 127 6.18 -4.16 14.73
CA ILE A 127 5.59 -5.15 13.84
C ILE A 127 6.61 -5.65 12.83
N VAL A 128 7.40 -4.74 12.28
CA VAL A 128 8.42 -5.11 11.29
C VAL A 128 9.45 -6.05 11.90
N CYS A 129 9.79 -5.84 13.15
CA CYS A 129 10.80 -6.65 13.84
C CYS A 129 10.23 -7.87 14.55
N ALA A 130 8.92 -8.05 14.56
CA ALA A 130 8.29 -9.15 15.28
C ALA A 130 8.61 -10.48 14.64
N THR A 131 8.83 -11.50 15.47
CA THR A 131 8.98 -12.86 14.98
C THR A 131 7.59 -13.47 14.77
N GLU A 132 7.54 -14.60 14.07
CA GLU A 132 6.26 -15.29 13.90
C GLU A 132 5.67 -15.68 15.24
N ALA A 133 6.51 -16.09 16.18
CA ALA A 133 6.03 -16.44 17.52
C ALA A 133 5.36 -15.24 18.20
N GLN A 134 5.98 -14.07 18.09
CA GLN A 134 5.39 -12.87 18.66
C GLN A 134 4.10 -12.48 17.97
N LEU A 135 4.03 -12.66 16.66
CA LEU A 135 2.82 -12.36 15.90
C LEU A 135 1.68 -13.29 16.32
N LEU A 136 2.00 -14.54 16.62
CA LEU A 136 0.98 -15.51 17.04
C LEU A 136 0.35 -15.13 18.38
N GLU A 137 0.97 -14.29 19.16
CA GLU A 137 0.40 -13.84 20.44
C GLU A 137 -0.75 -12.86 20.23
N VAL A 138 -0.89 -12.31 19.04
CA VAL A 138 -1.93 -11.34 18.77
C VAL A 138 -3.26 -12.06 18.55
N ASN A 139 -4.34 -11.47 19.09
CA ASN A 139 -5.68 -11.98 18.86
C ASN A 139 -5.94 -12.11 17.37
N ASP A 140 -6.61 -13.20 16.99
CA ASP A 140 -7.02 -13.45 15.61
C ASP A 140 -5.87 -13.64 14.63
N VAL A 141 -4.65 -13.78 15.12
CA VAL A 141 -3.51 -14.03 14.24
C VAL A 141 -3.11 -15.51 14.39
N GLY A 142 -3.37 -16.27 13.35
CA GLY A 142 -2.93 -17.65 13.27
C GLY A 142 -1.63 -17.77 12.50
N PRO A 143 -1.17 -19.02 12.28
CA PRO A 143 0.10 -19.24 11.57
C PRO A 143 0.13 -18.65 10.17
N VAL A 144 -0.99 -18.69 9.45
CA VAL A 144 -1.05 -18.17 8.09
C VAL A 144 -0.84 -16.67 8.09
N VAL A 145 -1.52 -15.98 9.00
CA VAL A 145 -1.41 -14.51 9.08
C VAL A 145 -0.02 -14.12 9.56
N ALA A 146 0.49 -14.82 10.59
CA ALA A 146 1.82 -14.52 11.10
C ALA A 146 2.88 -14.68 10.02
N HIS A 147 2.77 -15.74 9.23
CA HIS A 147 3.70 -15.97 8.13
C HIS A 147 3.59 -14.86 7.08
N SER A 148 2.35 -14.44 6.77
CA SER A 148 2.14 -13.40 5.76
C SER A 148 2.77 -12.09 6.18
N VAL A 149 2.60 -11.71 7.45
CA VAL A 149 3.19 -10.46 7.94
C VAL A 149 4.71 -10.55 7.90
N ARG A 150 5.26 -11.66 8.38
CA ARG A 150 6.71 -11.82 8.42
C ARG A 150 7.28 -11.80 7.00
N SER A 151 6.66 -12.55 6.09
CA SER A 151 7.13 -12.60 4.71
C SER A 151 7.08 -11.24 4.04
N PHE A 152 6.02 -10.48 4.30
CA PHE A 152 5.88 -9.16 3.70
C PHE A 152 7.05 -8.26 4.11
N PHE A 153 7.34 -8.21 5.40
CA PHE A 153 8.39 -7.31 5.89
C PHE A 153 9.80 -7.88 5.76
N ASP A 154 9.92 -9.17 5.41
CA ASP A 154 11.23 -9.73 5.08
C ASP A 154 11.73 -9.26 3.72
N GLN A 155 10.84 -8.75 2.88
CA GLN A 155 11.24 -8.28 1.57
C GLN A 155 11.77 -6.86 1.64
N PRO A 156 13.03 -6.64 1.25
CA PRO A 156 13.62 -5.30 1.40
C PRO A 156 12.84 -4.20 0.69
N HIS A 157 12.29 -4.50 -0.50
CA HIS A 157 11.58 -3.46 -1.22
C HIS A 157 10.28 -3.03 -0.53
N HIS A 158 9.65 -3.92 0.25
CA HIS A 158 8.48 -3.53 1.01
C HIS A 158 8.86 -2.57 2.13
N ARG A 159 9.96 -2.84 2.82
CA ARG A 159 10.44 -1.94 3.86
C ARG A 159 10.84 -0.59 3.28
N GLU A 160 11.43 -0.63 2.09
CA GLU A 160 11.80 0.57 1.39
C GLU A 160 10.58 1.43 1.06
N ILE A 161 9.51 0.80 0.57
CA ILE A 161 8.28 1.52 0.27
C ILE A 161 7.70 2.16 1.53
N VAL A 162 7.73 1.43 2.64
CA VAL A 162 7.24 1.97 3.91
C VAL A 162 8.02 3.21 4.30
N GLU A 163 9.35 3.15 4.19
CA GLU A 163 10.19 4.29 4.53
C GLU A 163 9.92 5.46 3.60
N GLN A 164 9.73 5.18 2.31
CA GLN A 164 9.41 6.24 1.36
C GLN A 164 8.08 6.90 1.68
N LEU A 165 7.10 6.11 2.06
CA LEU A 165 5.80 6.64 2.43
C LEU A 165 5.90 7.54 3.66
N ARG A 166 6.69 7.14 4.64
CA ARG A 166 6.89 7.97 5.81
C ARG A 166 7.65 9.25 5.45
N ALA A 167 8.60 9.14 4.53
CA ALA A 167 9.39 10.29 4.12
C ALA A 167 8.55 11.33 3.39
N VAL A 168 7.50 10.90 2.68
CA VAL A 168 6.64 11.87 1.99
C VAL A 168 5.58 12.47 2.93
N GLY A 169 5.56 12.07 4.19
CA GLY A 169 4.74 12.75 5.18
C GLY A 169 3.63 11.94 5.82
N LEU A 170 3.52 10.66 5.53
CA LEU A 170 2.51 9.84 6.19
C LEU A 170 2.83 9.71 7.67
N THR A 171 1.85 9.99 8.50
CA THR A 171 2.00 9.93 9.95
C THR A 171 0.79 9.30 10.60
N TRP A 172 1.02 8.71 11.76
CA TRP A 172 -0.03 8.15 12.58
C TRP A 172 0.45 8.19 14.03
N GLU A 173 -0.52 8.08 14.92
CA GLU A 173 -0.19 8.02 16.34
C GLU A 173 0.24 6.60 16.70
N GLU A 174 1.23 6.52 17.57
CA GLU A 174 1.69 5.23 18.07
C GLU A 174 1.67 5.17 19.58
#